data_7729e5eb6756ccfb5ef7775278baf0ee
#
_entry.id   7729e5eb6756ccfb5ef7775278baf0ee
#
_cell.length_a   1.000
_cell.length_b   1.000
_cell.length_c   1.000
_cell.angle_alpha   90.00
_cell.angle_beta   90.00
_cell.angle_gamma   90.00
#
_symmetry.space_group_name_H-M   'P 1'
#
loop_
_entity.id
_entity.type
_entity.pdbx_description
1 polymer ?
#
loop_
_entity_poly.entity_id
_entity_poly.type
_entity_poly.pdbx_seq_one_letter_code
_entity_poly.pdbx_strand_id
1 'polypeptide(L)'
;YHAMIKDPKERFRKFKEFCNQNEIELRPIKSDLDNLFDVFEEYFRQYEVDIDKADYTSAKVHLDKINKALEVLDKYGQTLPNSITMAQKVIPERLKVLKQEEVDTENLGVPLTHLGIDIFIDRANKRLVKINQDLKLLKIARVKTSLDEILNGIDTLERKIDTEKLSK
;
A
#
# COMPACT_ATOMS: atom_id res chain seq x y z
N TYR A 1 2.56 11.47 33.12
CA TYR A 1 1.57 11.21 32.04
C TYR A 1 1.72 12.15 30.85
N HIS A 2 1.98 13.43 31.08
CA HIS A 2 2.24 14.38 29.98
C HIS A 2 3.50 14.01 29.19
N ALA A 3 4.52 13.47 29.84
CA ALA A 3 5.75 13.04 29.17
C ALA A 3 5.54 11.83 28.25
N MET A 4 4.58 10.96 28.56
CA MET A 4 4.30 9.75 27.78
C MET A 4 3.74 10.03 26.39
N ILE A 5 3.19 11.22 26.15
CA ILE A 5 2.62 11.61 24.87
C ILE A 5 3.64 12.29 23.95
N LYS A 6 4.80 12.68 24.45
CA LYS A 6 5.82 13.41 23.66
C LYS A 6 6.37 12.57 22.52
N ASP A 7 6.75 11.32 22.78
CA ASP A 7 7.26 10.44 21.74
C ASP A 7 6.21 10.12 20.67
N PRO A 8 4.97 9.72 21.02
CA PRO A 8 3.92 9.56 20.03
C PRO A 8 3.66 10.82 19.19
N LYS A 9 3.63 12.01 19.78
CA LYS A 9 3.46 13.26 19.03
C LYS A 9 4.60 13.50 18.05
N GLU A 10 5.83 13.22 18.44
CA GLU A 10 6.99 13.40 17.58
C GLU A 10 7.00 12.38 16.42
N ARG A 11 6.65 11.13 16.70
CA ARG A 11 6.53 10.10 15.65
C ARG A 11 5.43 10.46 14.65
N PHE A 12 4.30 10.97 15.13
CA PHE A 12 3.22 11.44 14.28
C PHE A 12 3.65 12.63 13.43
N ARG A 13 4.35 13.60 14.03
CA ARG A 13 4.89 14.76 13.30
C ARG A 13 5.83 14.32 12.18
N LYS A 14 6.71 13.38 12.46
CA LYS A 14 7.65 12.85 11.45
C LYS A 14 6.92 12.16 10.30
N PHE A 15 5.86 11.42 10.59
CA PHE A 15 5.06 10.80 9.54
C PHE A 15 4.35 11.85 8.68
N LYS A 16 3.77 12.87 9.28
CA LYS A 16 3.15 13.98 8.53
C LYS A 16 4.16 14.69 7.63
N GLU A 17 5.37 14.93 8.14
CA GLU A 17 6.45 15.53 7.36
C GLU A 17 6.84 14.63 6.19
N PHE A 18 6.96 13.32 6.40
CA PHE A 18 7.20 12.35 5.35
C PHE A 18 6.11 12.41 4.27
N CYS A 19 4.85 12.49 4.67
CA CYS A 19 3.73 12.62 3.73
C CYS A 19 3.82 13.90 2.92
N ASN A 20 4.20 15.03 3.55
CA ASN A 20 4.39 16.29 2.84
C ASN A 20 5.51 16.20 1.81
N GLN A 21 6.61 15.53 2.14
CA GLN A 21 7.74 15.34 1.23
C GLN A 21 7.39 14.42 0.04
N ASN A 22 6.36 13.60 0.18
CA ASN A 22 5.90 12.67 -0.85
C ASN A 22 4.49 13.02 -1.34
N GLU A 23 4.15 14.30 -1.33
CA GLU A 23 2.81 14.80 -1.66
C GLU A 23 2.33 14.35 -3.03
N ILE A 24 3.20 14.36 -4.03
CA ILE A 24 2.83 14.02 -5.41
C ILE A 24 2.39 12.55 -5.49
N GLU A 25 3.20 11.65 -4.95
CA GLU A 25 2.94 10.21 -4.98
C GLU A 25 1.73 9.83 -4.11
N LEU A 26 1.52 10.56 -3.01
CA LEU A 26 0.43 10.29 -2.06
C LEU A 26 -0.89 10.97 -2.44
N ARG A 27 -0.93 11.76 -3.51
CA ARG A 27 -2.14 12.48 -3.92
C ARG A 27 -3.38 11.60 -4.01
N PRO A 28 -3.32 10.36 -4.54
CA PRO A 28 -4.51 9.51 -4.64
C PRO A 28 -5.17 9.16 -3.31
N ILE A 29 -4.43 9.21 -2.20
CA ILE A 29 -4.95 8.93 -0.85
C ILE A 29 -4.87 10.15 0.07
N LYS A 30 -4.72 11.36 -0.48
CA LYS A 30 -4.57 12.58 0.33
C LYS A 30 -5.74 12.77 1.30
N SER A 31 -6.95 12.63 0.82
CA SER A 31 -8.16 12.77 1.63
C SER A 31 -8.20 11.74 2.76
N ASP A 32 -7.80 10.51 2.47
CA ASP A 32 -7.75 9.43 3.46
C ASP A 32 -6.67 9.70 4.53
N LEU A 33 -5.52 10.24 4.11
CA LEU A 33 -4.46 10.65 5.05
C LEU A 33 -4.89 11.83 5.91
N ASP A 34 -5.57 12.82 5.34
CA ASP A 34 -6.09 13.95 6.10
C ASP A 34 -7.07 13.48 7.18
N ASN A 35 -7.95 12.54 6.83
CA ASN A 35 -8.87 11.93 7.81
C ASN A 35 -8.12 11.19 8.91
N LEU A 36 -7.08 10.45 8.57
CA LEU A 36 -6.23 9.77 9.55
C LEU A 36 -5.59 10.79 10.51
N PHE A 37 -5.07 11.89 9.98
CA PHE A 37 -4.45 12.94 10.80
C PHE A 37 -5.46 13.56 11.75
N ASP A 38 -6.69 13.79 11.30
CA ASP A 38 -7.76 14.30 12.17
C ASP A 38 -8.09 13.32 13.31
N VAL A 39 -8.08 12.01 13.03
CA VAL A 39 -8.30 10.99 14.07
C VAL A 39 -7.18 11.02 15.10
N PHE A 40 -5.91 11.13 14.67
CA PHE A 40 -4.79 11.26 15.60
C PHE A 40 -4.89 12.51 16.46
N GLU A 41 -5.20 13.67 15.86
CA GLU A 41 -5.36 14.92 16.59
C GLU A 41 -6.47 14.79 17.66
N GLU A 42 -7.57 14.13 17.33
CA GLU A 42 -8.66 13.89 18.27
C GLU A 42 -8.24 12.98 19.42
N TYR A 43 -7.49 11.91 19.14
CA TYR A 43 -6.98 11.04 20.20
C TYR A 43 -5.97 11.77 21.10
N PHE A 44 -5.11 12.60 20.54
CA PHE A 44 -4.20 13.41 21.33
C PHE A 44 -4.97 14.39 22.24
N ARG A 45 -6.00 15.02 21.69
CA ARG A 45 -6.85 15.94 22.45
C ARG A 45 -7.56 15.21 23.58
N GLN A 46 -8.15 14.05 23.32
CA GLN A 46 -8.84 13.24 24.32
C GLN A 46 -7.88 12.80 25.43
N TYR A 47 -6.67 12.41 25.08
CA TYR A 47 -5.64 12.07 26.07
C TYR A 47 -5.38 13.25 27.03
N GLU A 48 -5.19 14.45 26.52
CA GLU A 48 -4.94 15.63 27.33
C GLU A 48 -6.15 15.96 28.23
N VAL A 49 -7.36 15.86 27.71
CA VAL A 49 -8.59 16.07 28.51
C VAL A 49 -8.67 15.05 29.64
N ASP A 50 -8.39 13.79 29.37
CA ASP A 50 -8.43 12.72 30.39
C ASP A 50 -7.38 12.97 31.48
N ILE A 51 -6.16 13.36 31.10
CA ILE A 51 -5.10 13.69 32.06
C ILE A 51 -5.52 14.88 32.97
N ASP A 52 -6.10 15.92 32.36
CA ASP A 52 -6.55 17.10 33.12
C ASP A 52 -7.68 16.78 34.11
N LYS A 53 -8.48 15.77 33.79
CA LYS A 53 -9.54 15.24 34.65
C LYS A 53 -9.06 14.18 35.64
N ALA A 54 -7.78 13.84 35.62
CA ALA A 54 -7.20 12.74 36.38
C ALA A 54 -7.85 11.37 36.06
N ASP A 55 -8.42 11.20 34.84
CA ASP A 55 -8.97 9.94 34.35
C ASP A 55 -7.87 9.18 33.60
N TYR A 56 -6.98 8.57 34.39
CA TYR A 56 -5.80 7.89 33.83
C TYR A 56 -6.14 6.59 33.09
N THR A 57 -7.25 5.95 33.46
CA THR A 57 -7.71 4.73 32.76
C THR A 57 -8.11 5.05 31.31
N SER A 58 -8.91 6.10 31.11
CA SER A 58 -9.30 6.54 29.77
C SER A 58 -8.10 7.08 28.98
N ALA A 59 -7.22 7.83 29.66
CA ALA A 59 -5.98 8.33 29.03
C ALA A 59 -5.14 7.19 28.47
N LYS A 60 -4.97 6.11 29.24
CA LYS A 60 -4.23 4.93 28.78
C LYS A 60 -4.88 4.27 27.56
N VAL A 61 -6.21 4.17 27.52
CA VAL A 61 -6.94 3.61 26.37
C VAL A 61 -6.63 4.42 25.09
N HIS A 62 -6.66 5.75 25.19
CA HIS A 62 -6.34 6.62 24.05
C HIS A 62 -4.87 6.49 23.63
N LEU A 63 -3.96 6.44 24.60
CA LEU A 63 -2.53 6.26 24.33
C LEU A 63 -2.25 4.93 23.65
N ASP A 64 -2.89 3.85 24.08
CA ASP A 64 -2.73 2.52 23.48
C ASP A 64 -3.22 2.51 22.03
N LYS A 65 -4.33 3.19 21.73
CA LYS A 65 -4.84 3.33 20.34
C LYS A 65 -3.86 4.10 19.47
N ILE A 66 -3.32 5.20 19.98
CA ILE A 66 -2.30 6.01 19.30
C ILE A 66 -1.07 5.14 18.99
N ASN A 67 -0.56 4.42 19.98
CA ASN A 67 0.64 3.60 19.82
C ASN A 67 0.44 2.47 18.83
N LYS A 68 -0.71 1.79 18.84
CA LYS A 68 -1.03 0.74 17.86
C LYS A 68 -1.05 1.28 16.44
N ALA A 69 -1.68 2.44 16.24
CA ALA A 69 -1.72 3.06 14.92
C ALA A 69 -0.32 3.50 14.47
N LEU A 70 0.49 4.06 15.36
CA LEU A 70 1.87 4.45 15.05
C LEU A 70 2.76 3.26 14.73
N GLU A 71 2.57 2.11 15.37
CA GLU A 71 3.33 0.89 15.02
C GLU A 71 3.16 0.53 13.56
N VAL A 72 1.93 0.58 13.05
CA VAL A 72 1.63 0.30 11.64
C VAL A 72 2.30 1.34 10.73
N LEU A 73 2.18 2.62 11.07
CA LEU A 73 2.79 3.70 10.29
C LEU A 73 4.31 3.65 10.31
N ASP A 74 4.93 3.32 11.45
CA ASP A 74 6.38 3.19 11.56
C ASP A 74 6.89 2.02 10.70
N LYS A 75 6.16 0.93 10.67
CA LYS A 75 6.57 -0.28 9.95
C LYS A 75 6.31 -0.18 8.45
N TYR A 76 5.17 0.36 8.04
CA TYR A 76 4.73 0.31 6.65
C TYR A 76 4.53 1.68 6.00
N GLY A 77 4.45 2.76 6.78
CA GLY A 77 4.10 4.09 6.26
C GLY A 77 5.04 4.58 5.16
N GLN A 78 6.34 4.30 5.30
CA GLN A 78 7.33 4.73 4.31
C GLN A 78 7.21 3.98 2.98
N THR A 79 6.52 2.86 2.94
CA THR A 79 6.29 2.11 1.69
C THR A 79 5.12 2.68 0.87
N LEU A 80 4.28 3.54 1.45
CA LEU A 80 3.06 4.05 0.82
C LEU A 80 3.29 4.71 -0.54
N PRO A 81 4.23 5.65 -0.69
CA PRO A 81 4.41 6.31 -1.99
C PRO A 81 4.72 5.31 -3.10
N ASN A 82 5.66 4.41 -2.86
CA ASN A 82 6.03 3.40 -3.84
C ASN A 82 4.89 2.40 -4.11
N SER A 83 4.18 1.98 -3.07
CA SER A 83 3.05 1.06 -3.21
C SER A 83 1.94 1.66 -4.07
N ILE A 84 1.63 2.94 -3.91
CA ILE A 84 0.64 3.62 -4.74
C ILE A 84 1.11 3.67 -6.20
N THR A 85 2.35 4.07 -6.44
CA THR A 85 2.92 4.11 -7.79
C THR A 85 2.89 2.72 -8.44
N MET A 86 3.27 1.67 -7.70
CA MET A 86 3.22 0.30 -8.19
C MET A 86 1.81 -0.15 -8.53
N ALA A 87 0.86 0.10 -7.63
CA ALA A 87 -0.52 -0.34 -7.81
C ALA A 87 -1.25 0.42 -8.94
N GLN A 88 -0.97 1.70 -9.13
CA GLN A 88 -1.74 2.56 -10.01
C GLN A 88 -1.08 2.83 -11.36
N LYS A 89 0.24 2.70 -11.45
CA LYS A 89 0.98 2.99 -12.69
C LYS A 89 1.79 1.79 -13.20
N VAL A 90 2.70 1.27 -12.40
CA VAL A 90 3.68 0.28 -12.84
C VAL A 90 3.03 -1.06 -13.20
N ILE A 91 2.28 -1.64 -12.28
CA ILE A 91 1.66 -2.95 -12.52
C ILE A 91 0.62 -2.89 -13.63
N PRO A 92 -0.31 -1.92 -13.68
CA PRO A 92 -1.24 -1.82 -14.80
C PRO A 92 -0.53 -1.75 -16.16
N GLU A 93 0.56 -0.99 -16.26
CA GLU A 93 1.33 -0.90 -17.50
C GLU A 93 2.02 -2.22 -17.84
N ARG A 94 2.62 -2.88 -16.85
CA ARG A 94 3.27 -4.18 -17.08
C ARG A 94 2.28 -5.26 -17.48
N LEU A 95 1.06 -5.22 -16.99
CA LEU A 95 0.00 -6.16 -17.43
C LEU A 95 -0.39 -5.90 -18.89
N LYS A 96 -0.44 -4.65 -19.31
CA LYS A 96 -0.67 -4.30 -20.72
C LYS A 96 0.45 -4.82 -21.62
N VAL A 97 1.70 -4.61 -21.21
CA VAL A 97 2.88 -5.08 -21.95
C VAL A 97 2.88 -6.60 -22.03
N LEU A 98 2.54 -7.29 -20.93
CA LEU A 98 2.44 -8.75 -20.91
C LEU A 98 1.40 -9.25 -21.93
N LYS A 99 0.24 -8.63 -21.98
CA LYS A 99 -0.81 -8.97 -22.95
C LYS A 99 -0.32 -8.73 -24.40
N GLN A 100 0.37 -7.63 -24.63
CA GLN A 100 0.90 -7.32 -25.96
C GLN A 100 1.98 -8.34 -26.38
N GLU A 101 2.83 -8.75 -25.46
CA GLU A 101 3.82 -9.82 -25.73
C GLU A 101 3.16 -11.14 -26.11
N GLU A 102 2.06 -11.48 -25.42
CA GLU A 102 1.27 -12.66 -25.77
C GLU A 102 0.75 -12.58 -27.20
N VAL A 103 0.10 -11.47 -27.53
CA VAL A 103 -0.46 -11.26 -28.88
C VAL A 103 0.63 -11.31 -29.95
N ASP A 104 1.72 -10.59 -29.74
CA ASP A 104 2.83 -10.52 -30.69
C ASP A 104 3.48 -11.90 -30.92
N THR A 105 3.68 -12.64 -29.84
CA THR A 105 4.29 -13.97 -29.89
C THR A 105 3.38 -14.99 -30.61
N GLU A 106 2.09 -14.97 -30.30
CA GLU A 106 1.12 -15.84 -30.99
C GLU A 106 1.02 -15.49 -32.47
N ASN A 107 1.13 -14.22 -32.84
CA ASN A 107 1.17 -13.79 -34.25
C ASN A 107 2.40 -14.30 -34.98
N LEU A 108 3.48 -14.63 -34.27
CA LEU A 108 4.66 -15.29 -34.85
C LEU A 108 4.48 -16.81 -35.01
N GLY A 109 3.32 -17.33 -34.61
CA GLY A 109 3.03 -18.76 -34.71
C GLY A 109 3.43 -19.56 -33.46
N VAL A 110 3.72 -18.91 -32.35
CA VAL A 110 4.07 -19.58 -31.10
C VAL A 110 2.84 -19.60 -30.17
N PRO A 111 2.19 -20.76 -29.95
CA PRO A 111 1.00 -20.83 -29.10
C PRO A 111 1.37 -20.66 -27.65
N LEU A 112 0.62 -19.81 -26.92
CA LEU A 112 0.85 -19.50 -25.52
C LEU A 112 -0.37 -19.78 -24.62
N THR A 113 -1.44 -20.40 -25.18
CA THR A 113 -2.69 -20.64 -24.42
C THR A 113 -2.45 -21.40 -23.11
N HIS A 114 -1.52 -22.35 -23.10
CA HIS A 114 -1.19 -23.16 -21.94
C HIS A 114 -0.54 -22.38 -20.79
N LEU A 115 -0.10 -21.15 -21.02
CA LEU A 115 0.50 -20.31 -19.97
C LEU A 115 -0.53 -19.64 -19.07
N GLY A 116 -1.79 -19.55 -19.49
CA GLY A 116 -2.87 -18.98 -18.69
C GLY A 116 -2.71 -17.48 -18.45
N ILE A 117 -2.16 -16.74 -19.42
CA ILE A 117 -1.85 -15.31 -19.28
C ILE A 117 -3.12 -14.48 -19.02
N ASP A 118 -4.21 -14.74 -19.76
CA ASP A 118 -5.45 -13.98 -19.58
C ASP A 118 -6.08 -14.20 -18.20
N ILE A 119 -6.02 -15.44 -17.69
CA ILE A 119 -6.51 -15.76 -16.34
C ILE A 119 -5.66 -15.02 -15.30
N PHE A 120 -4.34 -15.02 -15.48
CA PHE A 120 -3.44 -14.31 -14.59
C PHE A 120 -3.74 -12.80 -14.56
N ILE A 121 -3.89 -12.17 -15.73
CA ILE A 121 -4.19 -10.74 -15.84
C ILE A 121 -5.51 -10.40 -15.18
N ASP A 122 -6.54 -11.20 -15.39
CA ASP A 122 -7.86 -10.99 -14.77
C ASP A 122 -7.76 -11.04 -13.23
N ARG A 123 -7.07 -12.05 -12.70
CA ARG A 123 -6.86 -12.19 -11.25
C ARG A 123 -6.02 -11.04 -10.69
N ALA A 124 -4.98 -10.63 -11.41
CA ALA A 124 -4.14 -9.51 -10.99
C ALA A 124 -4.95 -8.21 -10.92
N ASN A 125 -5.81 -7.96 -11.91
CA ASN A 125 -6.67 -6.77 -11.91
C ASN A 125 -7.65 -6.77 -10.73
N LYS A 126 -8.22 -7.93 -10.39
CA LYS A 126 -9.10 -8.07 -9.21
C LYS A 126 -8.34 -7.81 -7.92
N ARG A 127 -7.11 -8.31 -7.82
CA ARG A 127 -6.25 -8.05 -6.66
C ARG A 127 -5.87 -6.58 -6.55
N LEU A 128 -5.62 -5.91 -7.68
CA LEU A 128 -5.32 -4.48 -7.69
C LEU A 128 -6.49 -3.64 -7.16
N VAL A 129 -7.73 -4.01 -7.49
CA VAL A 129 -8.90 -3.35 -6.91
C VAL A 129 -8.88 -3.44 -5.39
N LYS A 130 -8.63 -4.63 -4.84
CA LYS A 130 -8.53 -4.85 -3.40
C LYS A 130 -7.37 -4.09 -2.77
N ILE A 131 -6.21 -4.10 -3.42
CA ILE A 131 -5.02 -3.38 -2.96
C ILE A 131 -5.31 -1.87 -2.89
N ASN A 132 -5.94 -1.30 -3.91
CA ASN A 132 -6.28 0.12 -3.92
C ASN A 132 -7.30 0.48 -2.83
N GLN A 133 -8.26 -0.40 -2.53
CA GLN A 133 -9.15 -0.23 -1.40
C GLN A 133 -8.39 -0.24 -0.07
N ASP A 134 -7.48 -1.19 0.10
CA ASP A 134 -6.66 -1.30 1.31
C ASP A 134 -5.76 -0.08 1.50
N LEU A 135 -5.20 0.47 0.42
CA LEU A 135 -4.42 1.70 0.47
C LEU A 135 -5.24 2.87 1.00
N LYS A 136 -6.47 3.05 0.51
CA LYS A 136 -7.37 4.11 0.97
C LYS A 136 -7.76 3.93 2.43
N LEU A 137 -7.96 2.71 2.87
CA LEU A 137 -8.30 2.38 4.25
C LEU A 137 -7.07 2.33 5.16
N LEU A 138 -5.89 2.56 4.61
CA LEU A 138 -4.60 2.47 5.31
C LEU A 138 -4.36 1.10 5.97
N LYS A 139 -4.92 0.06 5.37
CA LYS A 139 -4.66 -1.35 5.72
C LYS A 139 -3.42 -1.83 4.94
N ILE A 140 -2.25 -1.30 5.31
CA ILE A 140 -1.04 -1.37 4.50
C ILE A 140 -0.13 -2.56 4.80
N ALA A 141 -0.44 -3.34 5.83
CA ALA A 141 0.43 -4.43 6.29
C ALA A 141 0.69 -5.51 5.22
N ARG A 142 -0.29 -5.77 4.33
CA ARG A 142 -0.19 -6.81 3.31
C ARG A 142 -0.04 -6.28 1.88
N VAL A 143 -0.10 -4.97 1.71
CA VAL A 143 -0.10 -4.36 0.37
C VAL A 143 1.20 -4.69 -0.36
N LYS A 144 2.35 -4.48 0.28
CA LYS A 144 3.66 -4.75 -0.34
C LYS A 144 3.78 -6.22 -0.77
N THR A 145 3.42 -7.15 0.10
CA THR A 145 3.46 -8.59 -0.23
C THR A 145 2.57 -8.92 -1.42
N SER A 146 1.35 -8.38 -1.46
CA SER A 146 0.42 -8.61 -2.57
C SER A 146 0.94 -8.04 -3.88
N LEU A 147 1.53 -6.85 -3.85
CA LEU A 147 2.15 -6.24 -5.03
C LEU A 147 3.34 -7.06 -5.51
N ASP A 148 4.21 -7.51 -4.62
CA ASP A 148 5.36 -8.33 -4.95
C ASP A 148 4.93 -9.67 -5.59
N GLU A 149 3.87 -10.29 -5.11
CA GLU A 149 3.33 -11.51 -5.69
C GLU A 149 2.86 -11.31 -7.13
N ILE A 150 2.18 -10.20 -7.42
CA ILE A 150 1.77 -9.88 -8.80
C ILE A 150 3.00 -9.67 -9.69
N LEU A 151 3.98 -8.89 -9.22
CA LEU A 151 5.22 -8.64 -9.97
C LEU A 151 5.98 -9.92 -10.26
N ASN A 152 6.10 -10.81 -9.27
CA ASN A 152 6.76 -12.10 -9.45
C ASN A 152 6.01 -12.97 -10.47
N GLY A 153 4.68 -12.94 -10.48
CA GLY A 153 3.87 -13.63 -11.47
C GLY A 153 4.10 -13.09 -12.88
N ILE A 154 4.18 -11.78 -13.05
CA ILE A 154 4.50 -11.14 -14.33
C ILE A 154 5.89 -11.59 -14.80
N ASP A 155 6.90 -11.49 -13.94
CA ASP A 155 8.27 -11.90 -14.27
C ASP A 155 8.34 -13.36 -14.70
N THR A 156 7.61 -14.25 -14.01
CA THR A 156 7.56 -15.66 -14.32
C THR A 156 6.95 -15.91 -15.71
N LEU A 157 5.84 -15.23 -16.04
CA LEU A 157 5.19 -15.38 -17.33
C LEU A 157 6.04 -14.79 -18.45
N GLU A 158 6.69 -13.67 -18.24
CA GLU A 158 7.63 -13.11 -19.23
C GLU A 158 8.75 -14.08 -19.57
N ARG A 159 9.34 -14.73 -18.55
CA ARG A 159 10.37 -15.75 -18.76
C ARG A 159 9.84 -16.96 -19.51
N LYS A 160 8.61 -17.40 -19.22
CA LYS A 160 7.98 -18.52 -19.92
C LYS A 160 7.71 -18.19 -21.39
N ILE A 161 7.29 -16.96 -21.69
CA ILE A 161 7.13 -16.50 -23.07
C ILE A 161 8.46 -16.57 -23.81
N ASP A 162 9.53 -16.05 -23.20
CA ASP A 162 10.87 -16.08 -23.79
C ASP A 162 11.33 -17.50 -24.05
N THR A 163 11.08 -18.43 -23.13
CA THR A 163 11.40 -19.85 -23.30
C THR A 163 10.64 -20.46 -24.50
N GLU A 164 9.35 -20.17 -24.61
CA GLU A 164 8.54 -20.66 -25.74
C GLU A 164 9.05 -20.12 -27.08
N LYS A 165 9.46 -18.85 -27.13
CA LYS A 165 10.05 -18.28 -28.36
C LYS A 165 11.33 -19.00 -28.76
N LEU A 166 12.17 -19.37 -27.80
CA LEU A 166 13.43 -20.08 -28.07
C LEU A 166 13.21 -21.52 -28.51
N SER A 167 12.08 -22.13 -28.18
CA SER A 167 11.73 -23.49 -28.54
C SER A 167 11.31 -23.61 -30.00
N LYS A 168 11.08 -22.52 -30.67
CA LYS A 168 10.75 -22.44 -32.09
C LYS A 168 12.00 -22.09 -32.89
#